data_32bf148badaafd462478691c0a9f0725
#
_entry.id   32bf148badaafd462478691c0a9f0725
#
_cell.length_a   1.000
_cell.length_b   1.000
_cell.length_c   1.000
_cell.angle_alpha   90.00
_cell.angle_beta   90.00
_cell.angle_gamma   90.00
#
_symmetry.space_group_name_H-M   'P 1'
#
loop_
_entity.id
_entity.type
_entity.pdbx_description
1 polymer ?
#
loop_
_entity_poly.entity_id
_entity_poly.type
_entity_poly.pdbx_seq_one_letter_code
_entity_poly.pdbx_strand_id
1 'polypeptide(L)'
;MPFHAHRIAVVLLMLGLTCACGRPPADNASNSDSQKLPFDRQPRSTGISPSQSLIPSATKLPEGTPIPIRLQSVLSSASSHAGDTFSATIDDPVVIDGQTLVPRGTPATGRVLEAKPSGRSLESSLEPGYLRIVLVSLNVGGKPVMIETSSIFAKGGPREERNPATGTASGASQKERDKDKDKDIVFGIDRRLNFRLAQTVDLQ
;
A
#
# COMPACT_ATOMS: atom_id res chain seq x y z
N MET A 1 14.66 -38.08 25.13
CA MET A 1 15.51 -37.54 26.22
C MET A 1 15.41 -36.03 26.22
N PRO A 2 15.43 -35.40 27.39
CA PRO A 2 14.22 -34.74 27.90
C PRO A 2 14.28 -33.21 27.91
N PHE A 3 13.09 -32.63 27.85
CA PHE A 3 12.53 -31.54 28.67
C PHE A 3 13.48 -30.63 29.46
N HIS A 4 13.39 -29.33 29.20
CA HIS A 4 13.58 -28.36 30.28
C HIS A 4 12.53 -27.25 30.15
N ALA A 5 11.49 -27.44 30.91
CA ALA A 5 10.57 -26.42 31.36
C ALA A 5 11.28 -25.54 32.41
N HIS A 6 11.31 -24.23 32.22
CA HIS A 6 11.60 -23.30 33.30
C HIS A 6 10.38 -22.41 33.53
N ARG A 7 9.61 -22.87 34.51
CA ARG A 7 8.69 -22.04 35.30
C ARG A 7 9.53 -21.14 36.19
N ILE A 8 9.35 -19.86 36.12
CA ILE A 8 9.71 -18.94 37.22
C ILE A 8 8.45 -18.20 37.59
N ALA A 9 7.89 -18.66 38.70
CA ALA A 9 6.96 -17.93 39.53
C ALA A 9 7.74 -16.93 40.40
N VAL A 10 7.33 -15.69 40.39
CA VAL A 10 7.72 -14.69 41.43
C VAL A 10 6.44 -13.96 41.80
N VAL A 11 5.82 -14.46 42.75
CA VAL A 11 5.58 -14.04 44.15
C VAL A 11 5.38 -12.53 44.33
N LEU A 12 4.13 -12.26 44.72
CA LEU A 12 3.61 -11.10 45.44
C LEU A 12 4.65 -10.35 46.28
N LEU A 13 4.59 -9.03 46.22
CA LEU A 13 4.78 -8.22 47.42
C LEU A 13 3.76 -7.08 47.44
N MET A 14 2.78 -7.28 48.29
CA MET A 14 1.92 -6.27 48.88
C MET A 14 2.78 -5.22 49.57
N LEU A 15 2.54 -3.96 49.34
CA LEU A 15 2.54 -3.01 50.46
C LEU A 15 1.70 -1.79 50.10
N GLY A 16 0.68 -1.62 50.84
CA GLY A 16 -0.22 -0.51 50.79
C GLY A 16 0.45 0.76 51.35
N LEU A 17 0.04 1.89 50.82
CA LEU A 17 0.11 3.15 51.52
C LEU A 17 -1.18 3.93 51.25
N THR A 18 -2.02 3.88 52.26
CA THR A 18 -3.15 4.78 52.47
C THR A 18 -2.62 6.17 52.71
N CYS A 19 -2.96 7.14 51.89
CA CYS A 19 -2.86 8.54 52.27
C CYS A 19 -4.23 9.16 52.19
N ALA A 20 -4.88 9.15 53.34
CA ALA A 20 -6.02 10.00 53.64
C ALA A 20 -5.50 11.41 53.92
N CYS A 21 -6.32 12.38 53.65
CA CYS A 21 -6.31 13.79 54.10
C CYS A 21 -6.41 14.69 52.89
N GLY A 22 -7.28 15.62 52.89
CA GLY A 22 -7.97 16.37 53.88
C GLY A 22 -8.84 17.34 53.13
N ARG A 23 -10.06 17.40 53.53
CA ARG A 23 -11.03 18.42 53.10
C ARG A 23 -10.60 19.75 53.74
N PRO A 24 -10.38 20.84 52.98
CA PRO A 24 -10.33 22.16 53.61
C PRO A 24 -11.75 22.65 53.86
N PRO A 25 -11.94 23.44 54.92
CA PRO A 25 -13.25 23.92 55.34
C PRO A 25 -13.83 24.97 54.39
N ALA A 26 -15.14 24.97 54.34
CA ALA A 26 -15.92 26.00 53.69
C ALA A 26 -15.75 27.32 54.41
N ASP A 27 -15.18 28.31 53.77
CA ASP A 27 -15.30 29.68 54.17
C ASP A 27 -16.32 30.37 53.26
N ASN A 28 -17.44 30.65 53.90
CA ASN A 28 -18.39 31.66 53.45
C ASN A 28 -17.70 33.01 53.48
N ALA A 29 -17.53 33.61 52.30
CA ALA A 29 -17.42 35.07 52.25
C ALA A 29 -17.91 35.58 50.88
N SER A 30 -18.98 36.31 50.97
CA SER A 30 -19.19 37.59 50.29
C SER A 30 -19.61 37.56 48.85
N ASN A 31 -20.88 37.82 48.69
CA ASN A 31 -21.43 38.72 47.67
C ASN A 31 -20.36 39.53 46.91
N SER A 32 -20.17 39.12 45.70
CA SER A 32 -19.72 40.07 44.67
C SER A 32 -20.77 40.01 43.59
N ASP A 33 -21.50 41.08 43.49
CA ASP A 33 -22.33 41.42 42.34
C ASP A 33 -21.50 41.19 41.06
N SER A 34 -21.58 39.98 40.55
CA SER A 34 -21.12 39.69 39.21
C SER A 34 -22.11 40.38 38.28
N GLN A 35 -21.76 41.58 37.87
CA GLN A 35 -22.39 42.24 36.74
C GLN A 35 -22.39 41.23 35.59
N LYS A 36 -23.55 40.66 35.39
CA LYS A 36 -23.89 39.78 34.27
C LYS A 36 -23.70 40.61 33.02
N LEU A 37 -22.57 40.43 32.40
CA LEU A 37 -22.29 41.06 31.10
C LEU A 37 -23.39 40.69 30.11
N PRO A 38 -23.88 41.61 29.28
CA PRO A 38 -25.01 41.34 28.37
C PRO A 38 -24.73 40.22 27.34
N PHE A 39 -23.54 39.67 27.33
CA PHE A 39 -23.15 38.63 26.41
C PHE A 39 -23.09 37.20 27.00
N ASP A 40 -23.38 37.04 28.31
CA ASP A 40 -23.59 35.71 28.92
C ASP A 40 -24.98 35.12 28.56
N ARG A 41 -25.35 35.22 27.29
CA ARG A 41 -26.34 34.32 26.75
C ARG A 41 -25.59 32.98 26.53
N GLN A 42 -25.79 32.06 27.48
CA GLN A 42 -25.57 30.66 27.17
C GLN A 42 -26.13 30.39 25.78
N PRO A 43 -25.30 30.01 24.81
CA PRO A 43 -25.83 29.56 23.55
C PRO A 43 -26.68 28.34 23.88
N ARG A 44 -28.02 28.51 23.77
CA ARG A 44 -28.91 27.36 23.70
C ARG A 44 -28.30 26.47 22.63
N SER A 45 -27.94 25.29 23.02
CA SER A 45 -27.37 24.24 22.14
C SER A 45 -28.46 23.69 21.19
N THR A 46 -29.02 24.60 20.42
CA THR A 46 -29.73 24.30 19.18
C THR A 46 -28.81 24.63 18.01
N GLY A 47 -27.52 24.66 18.28
CA GLY A 47 -26.53 24.59 17.22
C GLY A 47 -26.64 23.21 16.60
N ILE A 48 -27.10 23.18 15.36
CA ILE A 48 -26.85 22.08 14.44
C ILE A 48 -25.34 21.92 14.49
N SER A 49 -24.87 20.94 15.28
CA SER A 49 -23.50 20.49 15.17
C SER A 49 -23.37 19.98 13.73
N PRO A 50 -22.49 20.53 12.91
CA PRO A 50 -22.20 19.94 11.61
C PRO A 50 -21.34 18.69 11.81
N SER A 51 -21.85 17.76 12.64
CA SER A 51 -21.11 16.54 13.00
C SER A 51 -21.43 15.38 12.06
N GLN A 52 -22.21 15.60 11.06
CA GLN A 52 -22.31 14.68 9.95
C GLN A 52 -21.70 15.38 8.76
N SER A 53 -20.53 14.95 8.39
CA SER A 53 -19.94 15.31 7.11
C SER A 53 -20.98 15.03 6.03
N LEU A 54 -21.55 16.10 5.46
CA LEU A 54 -22.43 16.01 4.29
C LEU A 54 -21.65 15.65 3.03
N ILE A 55 -20.34 15.45 3.15
CA ILE A 55 -19.52 14.94 2.09
C ILE A 55 -19.71 13.43 2.09
N PRO A 56 -20.33 12.85 1.07
CA PRO A 56 -20.43 11.39 0.97
C PRO A 56 -19.01 10.84 0.99
N SER A 57 -18.72 9.99 1.97
CA SER A 57 -17.42 9.29 2.01
C SER A 57 -17.31 8.45 0.75
N ALA A 58 -16.34 8.75 -0.08
CA ALA A 58 -16.04 7.89 -1.21
C ALA A 58 -15.64 6.51 -0.65
N THR A 59 -16.41 5.49 -0.98
CA THR A 59 -16.14 4.10 -0.59
C THR A 59 -15.79 3.25 -1.80
N LYS A 60 -15.79 3.85 -2.98
CA LYS A 60 -15.60 3.17 -4.26
C LYS A 60 -14.35 3.68 -4.96
N LEU A 61 -13.59 2.76 -5.50
CA LEU A 61 -12.50 3.03 -6.42
C LEU A 61 -13.06 2.95 -7.85
N PRO A 62 -13.08 4.04 -8.61
CA PRO A 62 -13.55 4.02 -10.00
C PRO A 62 -12.64 3.19 -10.90
N GLU A 63 -13.18 2.68 -11.99
CA GLU A 63 -12.42 2.12 -13.09
C GLU A 63 -11.34 3.11 -13.57
N GLY A 64 -10.19 2.61 -14.02
CA GLY A 64 -9.07 3.42 -14.48
C GLY A 64 -8.20 4.02 -13.36
N THR A 65 -8.61 3.88 -12.08
CA THR A 65 -7.82 4.37 -10.94
C THR A 65 -6.42 3.77 -10.97
N PRO A 66 -5.35 4.60 -10.90
CA PRO A 66 -3.99 4.11 -10.82
C PRO A 66 -3.72 3.50 -9.46
N ILE A 67 -3.12 2.32 -9.46
CA ILE A 67 -2.71 1.57 -8.26
C ILE A 67 -1.19 1.42 -8.29
N PRO A 68 -0.45 2.38 -7.74
CA PRO A 68 1.01 2.32 -7.66
C PRO A 68 1.43 1.34 -6.56
N ILE A 69 2.24 0.36 -6.91
CA ILE A 69 2.75 -0.63 -5.97
C ILE A 69 4.27 -0.68 -5.95
N ARG A 70 4.77 -1.28 -4.88
CA ARG A 70 6.17 -1.67 -4.70
C ARG A 70 6.24 -3.17 -4.46
N LEU A 71 7.02 -3.89 -5.26
CA LEU A 71 7.19 -5.33 -5.12
C LEU A 71 7.92 -5.68 -3.81
N GLN A 72 7.46 -6.74 -3.15
CA GLN A 72 8.09 -7.31 -1.96
C GLN A 72 8.84 -8.63 -2.27
N SER A 73 8.72 -9.12 -3.48
CA SER A 73 9.37 -10.34 -3.96
C SER A 73 9.97 -10.12 -5.35
N VAL A 74 10.98 -10.91 -5.66
CA VAL A 74 11.55 -10.92 -7.01
C VAL A 74 10.63 -11.69 -7.93
N LEU A 75 10.40 -11.14 -9.13
CA LEU A 75 9.70 -11.83 -10.23
C LEU A 75 10.64 -11.95 -11.41
N SER A 76 10.71 -13.12 -12.02
CA SER A 76 11.59 -13.37 -13.15
C SER A 76 10.88 -14.23 -14.20
N SER A 77 11.06 -13.90 -15.47
CA SER A 77 10.56 -14.73 -16.56
C SER A 77 11.19 -16.13 -16.59
N ALA A 78 12.38 -16.28 -16.02
CA ALA A 78 13.08 -17.56 -15.98
C ALA A 78 12.63 -18.50 -14.85
N SER A 79 12.17 -17.93 -13.73
CA SER A 79 11.84 -18.72 -12.54
C SER A 79 10.37 -18.67 -12.12
N SER A 80 9.60 -17.69 -12.60
CA SER A 80 8.17 -17.59 -12.31
C SER A 80 7.37 -18.43 -13.30
N HIS A 81 6.19 -18.89 -12.86
CA HIS A 81 5.26 -19.69 -13.67
C HIS A 81 3.87 -19.03 -13.70
N ALA A 82 3.10 -19.36 -14.72
CA ALA A 82 1.70 -18.95 -14.77
C ALA A 82 0.94 -19.49 -13.55
N GLY A 83 0.20 -18.60 -12.87
CA GLY A 83 -0.51 -18.92 -11.63
C GLY A 83 0.23 -18.55 -10.35
N ASP A 84 1.53 -18.35 -10.39
CA ASP A 84 2.30 -17.92 -9.21
C ASP A 84 1.74 -16.62 -8.65
N THR A 85 1.72 -16.51 -7.32
CA THR A 85 1.33 -15.29 -6.62
C THR A 85 2.55 -14.53 -6.15
N PHE A 86 2.43 -13.21 -6.08
CA PHE A 86 3.47 -12.34 -5.55
C PHE A 86 2.90 -11.31 -4.58
N SER A 87 3.75 -10.89 -3.64
CA SER A 87 3.42 -9.88 -2.65
C SER A 87 3.94 -8.51 -3.07
N ALA A 88 3.13 -7.50 -2.79
CA ALA A 88 3.46 -6.10 -3.01
C ALA A 88 2.83 -5.23 -1.93
N THR A 89 3.20 -3.96 -1.87
CA THR A 89 2.56 -2.94 -1.05
C THR A 89 2.23 -1.72 -1.89
N ILE A 90 1.19 -1.00 -1.50
CA ILE A 90 0.86 0.30 -2.12
C ILE A 90 2.01 1.27 -1.86
N ASP A 91 2.57 1.84 -2.91
CA ASP A 91 3.70 2.77 -2.83
C ASP A 91 3.26 4.21 -2.55
N ASP A 92 2.22 4.68 -3.21
CA ASP A 92 1.60 5.98 -2.96
C ASP A 92 0.11 5.83 -2.64
N PRO A 93 -0.44 6.62 -1.72
CA PRO A 93 -1.85 6.48 -1.32
C PRO A 93 -2.78 6.73 -2.51
N VAL A 94 -3.85 5.94 -2.59
CA VAL A 94 -4.91 6.17 -3.59
C VAL A 94 -5.95 7.11 -3.00
N VAL A 95 -6.06 8.30 -3.59
CA VAL A 95 -6.93 9.38 -3.14
C VAL A 95 -8.02 9.61 -4.18
N ILE A 96 -9.28 9.60 -3.75
CA ILE A 96 -10.46 9.91 -4.58
C ILE A 96 -11.23 11.02 -3.88
N ASP A 97 -11.57 12.06 -4.60
CA ASP A 97 -12.32 13.23 -4.09
C ASP A 97 -11.73 13.84 -2.80
N GLY A 98 -10.38 13.84 -2.71
CA GLY A 98 -9.67 14.36 -1.55
C GLY A 98 -9.62 13.41 -0.35
N GLN A 99 -10.22 12.23 -0.45
CA GLN A 99 -10.20 11.20 0.59
C GLN A 99 -9.23 10.08 0.24
N THR A 100 -8.36 9.71 1.19
CA THR A 100 -7.49 8.54 1.04
C THR A 100 -8.30 7.28 1.26
N LEU A 101 -8.50 6.51 0.20
CA LEU A 101 -9.22 5.23 0.24
C LEU A 101 -8.30 4.04 0.49
N VAL A 102 -7.12 4.06 -0.12
CA VAL A 102 -6.12 3.03 0.10
C VAL A 102 -4.84 3.70 0.60
N PRO A 103 -4.47 3.51 1.87
CA PRO A 103 -3.26 4.09 2.43
C PRO A 103 -1.98 3.50 1.81
N ARG A 104 -0.91 4.28 1.85
CA ARG A 104 0.44 3.78 1.56
C ARG A 104 0.78 2.61 2.49
N GLY A 105 1.49 1.60 1.97
CA GLY A 105 1.87 0.41 2.73
C GLY A 105 0.79 -0.65 2.81
N THR A 106 -0.41 -0.41 2.28
CA THR A 106 -1.47 -1.42 2.19
C THR A 106 -0.94 -2.66 1.45
N PRO A 107 -1.05 -3.86 2.02
CA PRO A 107 -0.63 -5.09 1.36
C PRO A 107 -1.47 -5.35 0.11
N ALA A 108 -0.81 -5.81 -0.94
CA ALA A 108 -1.42 -6.19 -2.20
C ALA A 108 -0.90 -7.56 -2.63
N THR A 109 -1.75 -8.33 -3.27
CA THR A 109 -1.37 -9.61 -3.87
C THR A 109 -1.60 -9.54 -5.36
N GLY A 110 -0.60 -9.98 -6.11
CA GLY A 110 -0.71 -10.12 -7.54
C GLY A 110 -0.54 -11.57 -7.98
N ARG A 111 -0.76 -11.79 -9.27
CA ARG A 111 -0.61 -13.09 -9.92
C ARG A 111 0.16 -12.94 -11.23
N VAL A 112 1.00 -13.93 -11.50
CA VAL A 112 1.65 -14.11 -12.79
C VAL A 112 0.65 -14.75 -13.75
N LEU A 113 0.33 -14.08 -14.83
CA LEU A 113 -0.55 -14.64 -15.88
C LEU A 113 0.25 -15.50 -16.84
N GLU A 114 1.42 -15.00 -17.24
CA GLU A 114 2.30 -15.66 -18.18
C GLU A 114 3.76 -15.36 -17.82
N ALA A 115 4.61 -16.36 -17.92
CA ALA A 115 6.05 -16.22 -17.83
C ALA A 115 6.69 -17.17 -18.84
N LYS A 116 7.64 -16.67 -19.61
CA LYS A 116 8.45 -17.46 -20.55
C LYS A 116 9.91 -17.06 -20.39
N PRO A 117 10.80 -18.01 -20.12
CA PRO A 117 12.24 -17.71 -20.11
C PRO A 117 12.72 -17.35 -21.52
N SER A 118 13.81 -16.61 -21.56
CA SER A 118 14.53 -16.43 -22.81
C SER A 118 15.14 -17.76 -23.28
N GLY A 119 15.21 -17.96 -24.58
CA GLY A 119 15.71 -19.20 -25.12
C GLY A 119 15.86 -19.19 -26.62
N ARG A 120 16.25 -20.33 -27.16
CA ARG A 120 16.30 -20.56 -28.59
C ARG A 120 15.07 -21.32 -29.04
N SER A 121 14.41 -20.83 -30.05
CA SER A 121 13.36 -21.53 -30.76
C SER A 121 13.96 -22.67 -31.61
N LEU A 122 13.12 -23.64 -31.98
CA LEU A 122 13.48 -24.73 -32.90
C LEU A 122 13.99 -24.20 -34.26
N GLU A 123 13.63 -22.99 -34.63
CA GLU A 123 14.06 -22.30 -35.85
C GLU A 123 15.36 -21.51 -35.66
N SER A 124 16.13 -21.78 -34.59
CA SER A 124 17.40 -21.10 -34.25
C SER A 124 17.27 -19.59 -34.01
N SER A 125 16.05 -19.06 -33.89
CA SER A 125 15.83 -17.68 -33.51
C SER A 125 15.88 -17.51 -32.00
N LEU A 126 16.56 -16.45 -31.56
CA LEU A 126 16.64 -16.08 -30.16
C LEU A 126 15.31 -15.43 -29.73
N GLU A 127 14.65 -16.03 -28.74
CA GLU A 127 13.40 -15.51 -28.19
C GLU A 127 13.68 -14.85 -26.84
N PRO A 128 13.32 -13.56 -26.68
CA PRO A 128 13.44 -12.90 -25.40
C PRO A 128 12.43 -13.44 -24.39
N GLY A 129 12.81 -13.48 -23.12
CA GLY A 129 11.90 -13.79 -22.03
C GLY A 129 10.77 -12.75 -21.93
N TYR A 130 9.63 -13.16 -21.43
CA TYR A 130 8.53 -12.24 -21.13
C TYR A 130 7.82 -12.59 -19.82
N LEU A 131 7.18 -11.60 -19.24
CA LEU A 131 6.42 -11.71 -18.02
C LEU A 131 5.15 -10.87 -18.12
N ARG A 132 4.00 -11.45 -17.81
CA ARG A 132 2.72 -10.76 -17.69
C ARG A 132 2.14 -10.96 -16.31
N ILE A 133 1.82 -9.87 -15.63
CA ILE A 133 1.35 -9.86 -14.25
C ILE A 133 0.13 -8.97 -14.08
N VAL A 134 -0.69 -9.29 -13.05
CA VAL A 134 -1.86 -8.49 -12.63
C VAL A 134 -1.90 -8.39 -11.12
N LEU A 135 -2.62 -7.40 -10.57
CA LEU A 135 -3.05 -7.41 -9.18
C LEU A 135 -4.43 -8.06 -9.06
N VAL A 136 -4.61 -8.84 -8.01
CA VAL A 136 -5.86 -9.59 -7.77
C VAL A 136 -6.53 -9.24 -6.44
N SER A 137 -5.80 -8.69 -5.48
CA SER A 137 -6.40 -8.23 -4.21
C SER A 137 -5.60 -7.15 -3.51
N LEU A 138 -6.31 -6.35 -2.71
CA LEU A 138 -5.77 -5.39 -1.74
C LEU A 138 -6.29 -5.73 -0.35
N ASN A 139 -5.46 -5.56 0.68
CA ASN A 139 -5.89 -5.74 2.07
C ASN A 139 -6.17 -4.38 2.71
N VAL A 140 -7.37 -3.86 2.54
CA VAL A 140 -7.77 -2.55 3.04
C VAL A 140 -8.38 -2.69 4.44
N GLY A 141 -7.78 -2.03 5.43
CA GLY A 141 -8.26 -2.10 6.82
C GLY A 141 -8.29 -3.52 7.41
N GLY A 142 -7.41 -4.43 6.94
CA GLY A 142 -7.38 -5.82 7.39
C GLY A 142 -8.36 -6.76 6.65
N LYS A 143 -9.15 -6.23 5.72
CA LYS A 143 -10.07 -7.02 4.90
C LYS A 143 -9.50 -7.21 3.49
N PRO A 144 -9.46 -8.42 2.95
CA PRO A 144 -9.08 -8.66 1.58
C PRO A 144 -10.21 -8.22 0.63
N VAL A 145 -9.91 -7.29 -0.24
CA VAL A 145 -10.80 -6.80 -1.31
C VAL A 145 -10.27 -7.33 -2.63
N MET A 146 -11.11 -8.09 -3.33
CA MET A 146 -10.77 -8.58 -4.67
C MET A 146 -10.85 -7.43 -5.67
N ILE A 147 -9.84 -7.34 -6.52
CA ILE A 147 -9.76 -6.33 -7.57
C ILE A 147 -9.40 -6.96 -8.90
N GLU A 148 -9.78 -6.31 -9.97
CA GLU A 148 -9.28 -6.60 -11.30
C GLU A 148 -8.51 -5.41 -11.83
N THR A 149 -7.31 -5.67 -12.36
CA THR A 149 -6.47 -4.62 -12.92
C THR A 149 -6.05 -4.94 -14.36
N SER A 150 -5.65 -3.92 -15.09
CA SER A 150 -4.91 -4.13 -16.32
C SER A 150 -3.64 -4.94 -16.07
N SER A 151 -3.24 -5.77 -17.03
CA SER A 151 -1.98 -6.50 -16.95
C SER A 151 -0.80 -5.62 -17.32
N ILE A 152 0.33 -5.82 -16.62
CA ILE A 152 1.62 -5.32 -17.04
C ILE A 152 2.32 -6.43 -17.81
N PHE A 153 2.73 -6.10 -19.04
CA PHE A 153 3.50 -6.98 -19.90
C PHE A 153 4.91 -6.42 -20.05
N ALA A 154 5.90 -7.24 -19.75
CA ALA A 154 7.30 -6.93 -19.97
C ALA A 154 7.92 -8.00 -20.87
N LYS A 155 8.72 -7.58 -21.82
CA LYS A 155 9.46 -8.44 -22.74
C LYS A 155 10.93 -8.06 -22.72
N GLY A 156 11.82 -9.04 -22.69
CA GLY A 156 13.27 -8.84 -22.81
C GLY A 156 13.62 -8.24 -24.18
N GLY A 157 14.67 -7.48 -24.21
CA GLY A 157 15.15 -6.83 -25.41
C GLY A 157 16.01 -5.63 -25.08
N PRO A 158 16.65 -5.01 -26.06
CA PRO A 158 17.43 -3.81 -25.83
C PRO A 158 16.52 -2.74 -25.23
N ARG A 159 16.90 -2.26 -24.05
CA ARG A 159 16.29 -1.11 -23.44
C ARG A 159 16.62 0.09 -24.34
N GLU A 160 15.71 0.55 -25.16
CA GLU A 160 15.80 1.88 -25.70
C GLU A 160 15.74 2.85 -24.51
N GLU A 161 16.91 3.22 -24.00
CA GLU A 161 17.03 4.44 -23.23
C GLU A 161 16.60 5.58 -24.17
N ARG A 162 15.36 5.98 -24.10
CA ARG A 162 14.93 7.26 -24.61
C ARG A 162 15.64 8.33 -23.79
N ASN A 163 16.84 8.63 -24.20
CA ASN A 163 17.54 9.83 -23.79
C ASN A 163 16.95 10.97 -24.62
N PRO A 164 16.16 11.89 -24.02
CA PRO A 164 15.52 12.97 -24.79
C PRO A 164 16.51 14.07 -25.23
N ALA A 165 17.79 13.91 -24.97
CA ALA A 165 18.78 14.92 -25.32
C ALA A 165 20.12 14.25 -25.66
N THR A 166 20.28 13.78 -26.84
CA THR A 166 21.46 13.92 -27.71
C THR A 166 21.39 12.87 -28.82
N GLY A 167 21.09 13.35 -30.02
CA GLY A 167 21.29 12.57 -31.22
C GLY A 167 22.76 12.31 -31.47
N THR A 168 23.27 11.22 -30.96
CA THR A 168 24.52 10.62 -31.42
C THR A 168 24.32 9.11 -31.31
N ALA A 169 24.01 8.50 -32.44
CA ALA A 169 24.03 7.06 -32.63
C ALA A 169 25.48 6.58 -32.44
N SER A 170 25.87 6.28 -31.21
CA SER A 170 27.11 5.54 -30.98
C SER A 170 26.83 4.08 -31.33
N GLY A 171 27.52 3.60 -32.34
CA GLY A 171 27.46 2.25 -32.86
C GLY A 171 27.75 1.19 -31.82
N ALA A 172 26.72 0.79 -31.08
CA ALA A 172 26.79 -0.45 -30.34
C ALA A 172 26.90 -1.59 -31.34
N SER A 173 27.94 -2.38 -31.18
CA SER A 173 28.27 -3.52 -32.04
C SER A 173 27.05 -4.44 -32.11
N GLN A 174 26.72 -4.94 -33.28
CA GLN A 174 25.62 -5.88 -33.52
C GLN A 174 25.64 -7.07 -32.55
N LYS A 175 26.84 -7.47 -32.09
CA LYS A 175 27.08 -8.52 -31.12
C LYS A 175 26.59 -8.19 -29.71
N GLU A 176 26.53 -6.91 -29.32
CA GLU A 176 25.95 -6.49 -28.02
C GLU A 176 24.43 -6.39 -28.09
N ARG A 177 23.86 -6.03 -29.25
CA ARG A 177 22.40 -6.02 -29.46
C ARG A 177 21.80 -7.43 -29.44
N ASP A 178 22.54 -8.45 -29.89
CA ASP A 178 22.08 -9.84 -29.84
C ASP A 178 22.13 -10.42 -28.42
N LYS A 179 23.07 -9.96 -27.58
CA LYS A 179 23.13 -10.36 -26.16
C LYS A 179 21.95 -9.84 -25.34
N ASP A 180 21.37 -8.70 -25.72
CA ASP A 180 20.24 -8.10 -25.01
C ASP A 180 18.89 -8.70 -25.42
N LYS A 181 18.83 -9.37 -26.57
CA LYS A 181 17.63 -10.07 -27.02
C LYS A 181 17.35 -11.36 -26.25
N ASP A 182 18.36 -11.93 -25.61
CA ASP A 182 18.30 -13.18 -24.88
C ASP A 182 18.09 -13.00 -23.37
N LYS A 183 17.81 -11.79 -22.92
CA LYS A 183 17.69 -11.52 -21.49
C LYS A 183 16.32 -11.88 -20.97
N ASP A 184 16.34 -12.57 -19.84
CA ASP A 184 15.17 -12.73 -19.00
C ASP A 184 14.74 -11.39 -18.39
N ILE A 185 13.45 -11.26 -18.14
CA ILE A 185 12.91 -10.16 -17.37
C ILE A 185 13.08 -10.45 -15.89
N VAL A 186 13.66 -9.51 -15.16
CA VAL A 186 13.74 -9.57 -13.72
C VAL A 186 13.19 -8.27 -13.11
N PHE A 187 12.15 -8.38 -12.31
CA PHE A 187 11.68 -7.33 -11.44
C PHE A 187 12.20 -7.60 -10.03
N GLY A 188 13.16 -6.78 -9.60
CA GLY A 188 13.73 -6.86 -8.25
C GLY A 188 12.75 -6.43 -7.16
N ILE A 189 13.09 -6.72 -5.92
CA ILE A 189 12.44 -6.17 -4.73
C ILE A 189 12.48 -4.64 -4.83
N ASP A 190 11.47 -3.99 -4.28
CA ASP A 190 11.28 -2.53 -4.30
C ASP A 190 11.02 -1.93 -5.70
N ARG A 191 10.88 -2.75 -6.73
CA ARG A 191 10.47 -2.26 -8.05
C ARG A 191 9.09 -1.63 -7.95
N ARG A 192 8.99 -0.38 -8.42
CA ARG A 192 7.70 0.32 -8.55
C ARG A 192 7.01 -0.08 -9.84
N LEU A 193 5.73 -0.39 -9.74
CA LEU A 193 4.86 -0.72 -10.86
C LEU A 193 3.54 0.04 -10.68
N ASN A 194 2.90 0.42 -11.79
CA ASN A 194 1.63 1.12 -11.75
C ASN A 194 0.59 0.34 -12.54
N PHE A 195 -0.38 -0.21 -11.85
CA PHE A 195 -1.54 -0.88 -12.43
C PHE A 195 -2.69 0.09 -12.58
N ARG A 196 -3.66 -0.24 -13.43
CA ARG A 196 -4.93 0.48 -13.51
C ARG A 196 -6.07 -0.45 -13.20
N LEU A 197 -7.00 0.03 -12.41
CA LEU A 197 -8.20 -0.72 -12.07
C LEU A 197 -9.03 -0.95 -13.36
N ALA A 198 -9.43 -2.20 -13.61
CA ALA A 198 -10.19 -2.58 -14.80
C ALA A 198 -11.71 -2.41 -14.61
N GLN A 199 -12.17 -2.35 -13.38
CA GLN A 199 -13.57 -2.15 -13.01
C GLN A 199 -13.69 -1.42 -11.67
N THR A 200 -14.84 -0.78 -11.45
CA THR A 200 -15.13 -0.11 -10.17
C THR A 200 -15.21 -1.13 -9.04
N VAL A 201 -14.57 -0.82 -7.91
CA VAL A 201 -14.51 -1.69 -6.72
C VAL A 201 -15.05 -0.96 -5.50
N ASP A 202 -15.89 -1.64 -4.73
CA ASP A 202 -16.39 -1.17 -3.44
C ASP A 202 -15.47 -1.66 -2.31
N LEU A 203 -15.08 -0.76 -1.41
CA LEU A 203 -14.15 -1.03 -0.31
C LEU A 203 -14.85 -1.28 1.04
N GLN A 204 -16.16 -1.57 1.04
CA GLN A 204 -16.95 -1.83 2.25
C GLN A 204 -16.64 -3.18 2.91
#